data_ba667ad2fc86ba47b07868056b623462
#
_entry.id   ba667ad2fc86ba47b07868056b623462
#
_cell.length_a   1.000
_cell.length_b   1.000
_cell.length_c   1.000
_cell.angle_alpha   90.00
_cell.angle_beta   90.00
_cell.angle_gamma   90.00
#
_symmetry.space_group_name_H-M   'P 1'
#
loop_
_entity.id
_entity.type
_entity.pdbx_description
1 polymer ?
#
loop_
_entity_poly.entity_id
_entity_poly.type
_entity_poly.pdbx_seq_one_letter_code
_entity_poly.pdbx_strand_id
1 'polypeptide(L)'
;MIKNGMAAIGVALLATLAHADDYLSPTDEHVRLSLGVMHLSNTTDIRLDSGAGVPGTPINAESVLGLNNSDFEVKFQAMVRVGEVNRLRFDYFTLDRTGQNTLPAPVIFRDVVLQAGEPVESSLSMRLLGITHEYSFIHNEKFELAVVAGINDADISAQARQSTPNVHVNQTENVAGPFPTLGLDSTYVISKRFYIDGRAQYFKVSIDHDTGSLGIYELDALYRLRPNVSFALGYTAVKAILDSRKPGESGRFDFDTKGPEIFVRVAF
;
A
#
# COMPACT_ATOMS: atom_id res chain seq x y z
N MET A 1 11.64 16.34 -12.97
CA MET A 1 10.83 16.83 -14.12
C MET A 1 10.10 15.72 -14.89
N ILE A 2 9.74 14.60 -14.26
CA ILE A 2 9.04 13.46 -14.92
C ILE A 2 7.61 13.26 -14.37
N LYS A 3 7.21 13.95 -13.28
CA LYS A 3 5.87 13.78 -12.64
C LYS A 3 4.68 14.25 -13.49
N ASN A 4 4.86 15.05 -14.53
CA ASN A 4 3.74 15.62 -15.31
C ASN A 4 3.36 14.83 -16.58
N GLY A 5 4.12 13.81 -16.97
CA GLY A 5 3.87 13.05 -18.20
C GLY A 5 2.89 11.86 -18.04
N MET A 6 2.82 11.27 -16.86
CA MET A 6 1.99 10.06 -16.65
C MET A 6 0.50 10.36 -16.48
N ALA A 7 0.14 11.51 -15.92
CA ALA A 7 -1.26 11.92 -15.76
C ALA A 7 -1.98 12.18 -17.10
N ALA A 8 -1.25 12.69 -18.11
CA ALA A 8 -1.83 13.00 -19.42
C ALA A 8 -2.11 11.77 -20.30
N ILE A 9 -1.34 10.69 -20.14
CA ILE A 9 -1.53 9.44 -20.91
C ILE A 9 -2.74 8.66 -20.38
N GLY A 10 -3.00 8.68 -19.08
CA GLY A 10 -4.15 7.99 -18.46
C GLY A 10 -5.50 8.57 -18.92
N VAL A 11 -5.59 9.89 -19.07
CA VAL A 11 -6.83 10.57 -19.49
C VAL A 11 -7.15 10.34 -20.96
N ALA A 12 -6.16 10.20 -21.84
CA ALA A 12 -6.36 9.97 -23.27
C ALA A 12 -6.82 8.53 -23.58
N LEU A 13 -6.37 7.52 -22.82
CA LEU A 13 -6.85 6.14 -22.97
C LEU A 13 -8.32 5.98 -22.55
N LEU A 14 -8.77 6.75 -21.56
CA LEU A 14 -10.16 6.72 -21.08
C LEU A 14 -11.18 7.28 -22.10
N ALA A 15 -10.74 8.15 -23.01
CA ALA A 15 -11.64 8.81 -23.96
C ALA A 15 -12.02 7.94 -25.17
N THR A 16 -11.22 6.94 -25.53
CA THR A 16 -11.43 6.11 -26.74
C THR A 16 -12.24 4.84 -26.50
N LEU A 17 -12.50 4.46 -25.25
CA LEU A 17 -13.18 3.22 -24.87
C LEU A 17 -14.69 3.41 -24.55
N ALA A 18 -15.26 4.57 -24.80
CA ALA A 18 -16.58 4.98 -24.30
C ALA A 18 -17.76 4.65 -25.22
N HIS A 19 -17.85 3.46 -25.83
CA HIS A 19 -18.99 3.05 -26.65
C HIS A 19 -19.62 1.75 -26.13
N ALA A 20 -20.06 1.74 -24.87
CA ALA A 20 -20.95 0.70 -24.38
C ALA A 20 -22.30 1.35 -24.03
N ASP A 21 -23.30 1.17 -24.85
CA ASP A 21 -24.66 1.68 -24.62
C ASP A 21 -25.46 0.81 -23.64
N ASP A 22 -25.00 -0.41 -23.32
CA ASP A 22 -25.67 -1.35 -22.47
C ASP A 22 -25.15 -1.33 -21.03
N TYR A 23 -26.08 -1.34 -20.07
CA TYR A 23 -25.79 -1.51 -18.65
C TYR A 23 -25.30 -2.95 -18.38
N LEU A 24 -24.03 -3.07 -18.00
CA LEU A 24 -23.46 -4.30 -17.48
C LEU A 24 -23.47 -4.27 -15.95
N SER A 25 -23.88 -5.38 -15.29
CA SER A 25 -23.77 -5.46 -13.84
C SER A 25 -22.33 -5.30 -13.39
N PRO A 26 -22.05 -4.62 -12.25
CA PRO A 26 -20.70 -4.61 -11.67
C PRO A 26 -20.11 -6.02 -11.47
N THR A 27 -20.97 -7.02 -11.21
CA THR A 27 -20.53 -8.41 -11.06
C THR A 27 -20.10 -9.08 -12.38
N ASP A 28 -20.52 -8.54 -13.53
CA ASP A 28 -20.26 -9.13 -14.85
C ASP A 28 -19.21 -8.36 -15.67
N GLU A 29 -18.66 -7.28 -15.12
CA GLU A 29 -17.61 -6.50 -15.77
C GLU A 29 -16.36 -7.35 -16.07
N HIS A 30 -15.87 -7.31 -17.31
CA HIS A 30 -14.75 -8.12 -17.77
C HIS A 30 -13.39 -7.43 -17.54
N VAL A 31 -13.37 -6.11 -17.66
CA VAL A 31 -12.17 -5.30 -17.44
C VAL A 31 -12.53 -4.13 -16.53
N ARG A 32 -11.75 -3.89 -15.51
CA ARG A 32 -11.85 -2.70 -14.65
C ARG A 32 -10.50 -2.01 -14.58
N LEU A 33 -10.50 -0.71 -14.72
CA LEU A 33 -9.34 0.15 -14.50
C LEU A 33 -9.73 1.23 -13.51
N SER A 34 -9.01 1.36 -12.42
CA SER A 34 -9.26 2.36 -11.38
C SER A 34 -8.01 3.21 -11.15
N LEU A 35 -8.19 4.51 -11.11
CA LEU A 35 -7.13 5.46 -10.77
C LEU A 35 -7.68 6.46 -9.74
N GLY A 36 -6.96 6.64 -8.65
CA GLY A 36 -7.40 7.50 -7.58
C GLY A 36 -6.28 8.04 -6.71
N VAL A 37 -6.71 8.78 -5.71
CA VAL A 37 -5.85 9.34 -4.68
C VAL A 37 -6.37 8.95 -3.31
N MET A 38 -5.44 8.68 -2.40
CA MET A 38 -5.69 8.35 -1.00
C MET A 38 -5.11 9.46 -0.14
N HIS A 39 -5.80 9.80 0.95
CA HIS A 39 -5.25 10.64 2.01
C HIS A 39 -4.95 9.76 3.21
N LEU A 40 -3.69 9.39 3.36
CA LEU A 40 -3.26 8.38 4.31
C LEU A 40 -2.76 8.99 5.61
N SER A 41 -3.11 8.35 6.72
CA SER A 41 -2.53 8.57 8.04
C SER A 41 -1.61 7.39 8.35
N ASN A 42 -0.37 7.68 8.72
CA ASN A 42 0.70 6.72 8.84
C ASN A 42 1.21 6.64 10.28
N THR A 43 1.55 5.43 10.71
CA THR A 43 2.26 5.15 11.96
C THR A 43 3.35 4.13 11.66
N THR A 44 4.60 4.46 12.04
CA THR A 44 5.76 3.64 11.71
C THR A 44 6.63 3.45 12.95
N ASP A 45 6.65 2.25 13.50
CA ASP A 45 7.53 1.89 14.59
C ASP A 45 8.71 1.04 14.10
N ILE A 46 9.92 1.48 14.38
CA ILE A 46 11.16 0.88 13.87
C ILE A 46 12.10 0.58 15.03
N ARG A 47 12.72 -0.60 15.02
CA ARG A 47 13.88 -0.95 15.80
C ARG A 47 14.85 -1.72 14.92
N LEU A 48 16.08 -1.25 14.80
CA LEU A 48 17.14 -1.90 14.03
C LEU A 48 18.33 -2.14 14.96
N ASP A 49 18.57 -3.42 15.25
CA ASP A 49 19.65 -3.84 16.15
C ASP A 49 20.99 -3.81 15.39
N SER A 50 22.10 -3.58 16.09
CA SER A 50 23.41 -3.53 15.44
C SER A 50 23.90 -4.92 15.01
N GLY A 51 24.79 -4.96 14.02
CA GLY A 51 25.45 -6.19 13.57
C GLY A 51 26.22 -6.90 14.69
N ALA A 52 26.65 -6.17 15.72
CA ALA A 52 27.29 -6.71 16.93
C ALA A 52 26.30 -7.25 17.98
N GLY A 53 25.00 -7.23 17.70
CA GLY A 53 23.96 -7.74 18.61
C GLY A 53 23.54 -6.75 19.71
N VAL A 54 23.93 -5.48 19.60
CA VAL A 54 23.43 -4.43 20.52
C VAL A 54 22.01 -4.07 20.11
N PRO A 55 21.03 -4.12 21.02
CA PRO A 55 19.66 -3.73 20.71
C PRO A 55 19.56 -2.29 20.22
N GLY A 56 18.89 -2.08 19.10
CA GLY A 56 18.55 -0.76 18.58
C GLY A 56 17.53 -0.04 19.44
N THR A 57 17.47 1.26 19.33
CA THR A 57 16.46 2.07 20.03
C THR A 57 15.10 1.89 19.32
N PRO A 58 14.05 1.41 20.02
CA PRO A 58 12.70 1.43 19.47
C PRO A 58 12.24 2.88 19.32
N ILE A 59 11.85 3.27 18.12
CA ILE A 59 11.41 4.63 17.82
C ILE A 59 10.11 4.61 17.01
N ASN A 60 9.27 5.60 17.26
CA ASN A 60 8.20 5.97 16.34
C ASN A 60 8.78 7.01 15.38
N ALA A 61 8.75 6.69 14.09
CA ALA A 61 9.45 7.48 13.07
C ALA A 61 8.83 8.86 12.87
N GLU A 62 7.52 9.02 13.06
CA GLU A 62 6.83 10.29 12.96
C GLU A 62 7.26 11.25 14.08
N SER A 63 7.27 10.79 15.32
CA SER A 63 7.58 11.65 16.48
C SER A 63 9.09 11.85 16.70
N VAL A 64 9.92 10.86 16.39
CA VAL A 64 11.36 10.90 16.65
C VAL A 64 12.15 11.39 15.44
N LEU A 65 11.86 10.85 14.24
CA LEU A 65 12.56 11.23 13.02
C LEU A 65 11.85 12.34 12.25
N GLY A 66 10.65 12.75 12.68
CA GLY A 66 9.89 13.83 12.07
C GLY A 66 9.25 13.48 10.72
N LEU A 67 9.09 12.16 10.40
CA LEU A 67 8.41 11.77 9.17
C LEU A 67 6.97 12.30 9.13
N ASN A 68 6.53 12.76 7.97
CA ASN A 68 5.15 13.18 7.78
C ASN A 68 4.20 12.05 8.17
N ASN A 69 3.21 12.36 9.00
CA ASN A 69 2.22 11.40 9.45
C ASN A 69 1.00 11.30 8.50
N SER A 70 0.91 12.16 7.49
CA SER A 70 -0.20 12.21 6.54
C SER A 70 0.27 12.69 5.19
N ASP A 71 -0.08 11.94 4.14
CA ASP A 71 0.28 12.22 2.76
C ASP A 71 -0.84 11.86 1.77
N PHE A 72 -0.78 12.48 0.58
CA PHE A 72 -1.63 12.13 -0.56
C PHE A 72 -0.87 11.22 -1.51
N GLU A 73 -1.42 10.02 -1.76
CA GLU A 73 -0.79 9.01 -2.58
C GLU A 73 -1.68 8.57 -3.72
N VAL A 74 -1.06 8.15 -4.82
CA VAL A 74 -1.75 7.65 -6.01
C VAL A 74 -1.87 6.14 -5.95
N LYS A 75 -3.08 5.63 -6.25
CA LYS A 75 -3.38 4.20 -6.35
C LYS A 75 -3.87 3.87 -7.75
N PHE A 76 -3.33 2.80 -8.31
CA PHE A 76 -3.79 2.24 -9.57
C PHE A 76 -4.19 0.78 -9.36
N GLN A 77 -5.35 0.41 -9.94
CA GLN A 77 -5.84 -0.97 -9.94
C GLN A 77 -6.32 -1.34 -11.33
N ALA A 78 -6.02 -2.57 -11.74
CA ALA A 78 -6.57 -3.17 -12.95
C ALA A 78 -7.11 -4.57 -12.62
N MET A 79 -8.23 -4.96 -13.24
CA MET A 79 -8.79 -6.30 -13.11
C MET A 79 -9.27 -6.78 -14.46
N VAL A 80 -9.03 -8.06 -14.73
CA VAL A 80 -9.53 -8.77 -15.91
C VAL A 80 -10.25 -10.04 -15.47
N ARG A 81 -11.48 -10.25 -15.93
CA ARG A 81 -12.26 -11.47 -15.73
C ARG A 81 -11.93 -12.47 -16.83
N VAL A 82 -11.62 -13.69 -16.43
CA VAL A 82 -11.33 -14.82 -17.31
C VAL A 82 -12.40 -15.90 -17.12
N GLY A 83 -13.30 -16.01 -18.08
CA GLY A 83 -14.52 -16.79 -17.93
C GLY A 83 -15.49 -16.16 -16.95
N GLU A 84 -16.36 -16.97 -16.33
CA GLU A 84 -17.44 -16.45 -15.47
C GLU A 84 -16.99 -16.18 -14.03
N VAL A 85 -16.11 -16.99 -13.48
CA VAL A 85 -15.81 -17.01 -12.04
C VAL A 85 -14.36 -16.67 -11.67
N ASN A 86 -13.48 -16.50 -12.66
CA ASN A 86 -12.07 -16.19 -12.37
C ASN A 86 -11.76 -14.74 -12.73
N ARG A 87 -11.05 -14.05 -11.85
CA ARG A 87 -10.55 -12.71 -12.08
C ARG A 87 -9.07 -12.66 -11.75
N LEU A 88 -8.32 -11.88 -12.51
CA LEU A 88 -6.94 -11.52 -12.25
C LEU A 88 -6.88 -10.03 -11.98
N ARG A 89 -6.36 -9.66 -10.81
CA ARG A 89 -6.20 -8.27 -10.40
C ARG A 89 -4.74 -7.90 -10.28
N PHE A 90 -4.45 -6.66 -10.61
CA PHE A 90 -3.18 -6.00 -10.46
C PHE A 90 -3.39 -4.73 -9.64
N ASP A 91 -2.58 -4.54 -8.61
CA ASP A 91 -2.62 -3.39 -7.71
C ASP A 91 -1.23 -2.73 -7.67
N TYR A 92 -1.18 -1.41 -7.75
CA TYR A 92 0.03 -0.64 -7.61
C TYR A 92 -0.18 0.55 -6.68
N PHE A 93 0.71 0.66 -5.70
CA PHE A 93 0.69 1.70 -4.68
C PHE A 93 2.12 2.12 -4.36
N THR A 94 2.34 3.42 -4.20
CA THR A 94 3.59 3.99 -3.70
C THR A 94 3.32 4.91 -2.53
N LEU A 95 4.28 5.01 -1.62
CA LEU A 95 4.28 5.93 -0.50
C LEU A 95 5.69 6.49 -0.35
N ASP A 96 5.84 7.82 -0.44
CA ASP A 96 7.10 8.52 -0.28
C ASP A 96 6.97 9.57 0.83
N ARG A 97 7.70 9.39 1.93
CA ARG A 97 7.63 10.26 3.10
C ARG A 97 9.01 10.81 3.44
N THR A 98 9.05 12.06 3.82
CA THR A 98 10.26 12.73 4.30
C THR A 98 9.99 13.43 5.62
N GLY A 99 11.05 13.66 6.39
CA GLY A 99 10.93 14.35 7.66
C GLY A 99 12.24 14.98 8.08
N GLN A 100 12.13 15.91 9.03
CA GLN A 100 13.25 16.52 9.71
C GLN A 100 12.88 16.79 11.15
N ASN A 101 13.79 16.45 12.07
CA ASN A 101 13.61 16.71 13.49
C ASN A 101 14.97 16.94 14.17
N THR A 102 14.94 17.44 15.40
CA THR A 102 16.11 17.47 16.29
C THR A 102 15.92 16.40 17.36
N LEU A 103 16.85 15.48 17.48
CA LEU A 103 16.71 14.34 18.38
C LEU A 103 16.79 14.76 19.85
N PRO A 104 15.79 14.39 20.70
CA PRO A 104 15.82 14.70 22.12
C PRO A 104 16.81 13.80 22.91
N ALA A 105 17.15 12.63 22.39
CA ALA A 105 18.05 11.64 22.97
C ALA A 105 18.82 10.92 21.86
N PRO A 106 19.98 10.29 22.16
CA PRO A 106 20.68 9.47 21.17
C PRO A 106 19.83 8.29 20.72
N VAL A 107 19.89 7.97 19.44
CA VAL A 107 19.16 6.84 18.83
C VAL A 107 20.16 5.87 18.21
N ILE A 108 20.15 4.61 18.65
CA ILE A 108 20.87 3.52 17.99
C ILE A 108 20.02 3.06 16.82
N PHE A 109 20.53 3.28 15.60
CA PHE A 109 19.89 2.93 14.36
C PHE A 109 20.83 2.04 13.54
N ARG A 110 20.69 0.73 13.63
CA ARG A 110 21.59 -0.28 13.09
C ARG A 110 23.01 -0.13 13.71
N ASP A 111 24.01 0.11 12.90
CA ASP A 111 25.42 0.23 13.32
C ASP A 111 25.86 1.67 13.59
N VAL A 112 24.93 2.62 13.60
CA VAL A 112 25.20 4.03 13.82
C VAL A 112 24.45 4.56 15.05
N VAL A 113 25.02 5.58 15.67
CA VAL A 113 24.37 6.32 16.75
C VAL A 113 24.09 7.73 16.24
N LEU A 114 22.80 8.05 16.12
CA LEU A 114 22.34 9.39 15.85
C LEU A 114 22.40 10.20 17.15
N GLN A 115 23.07 11.36 17.11
CA GLN A 115 23.37 12.14 18.29
C GLN A 115 22.18 13.01 18.72
N ALA A 116 21.99 13.16 20.03
CA ALA A 116 21.02 14.08 20.61
C ALA A 116 21.39 15.54 20.33
N GLY A 117 20.39 16.40 20.21
CA GLY A 117 20.57 17.84 19.98
C GLY A 117 20.92 18.21 18.54
N GLU A 118 21.17 17.22 17.67
CA GLU A 118 21.53 17.43 16.27
C GLU A 118 20.32 17.17 15.35
N PRO A 119 20.18 17.94 14.25
CA PRO A 119 19.12 17.72 13.28
C PRO A 119 19.31 16.40 12.56
N VAL A 120 18.22 15.65 12.37
CA VAL A 120 18.14 14.45 11.55
C VAL A 120 17.19 14.69 10.39
N GLU A 121 17.65 14.35 9.18
CA GLU A 121 16.83 14.22 7.98
C GLU A 121 16.46 12.76 7.80
N SER A 122 15.21 12.48 7.52
CA SER A 122 14.71 11.11 7.36
C SER A 122 13.87 10.97 6.09
N SER A 123 13.88 9.78 5.52
CA SER A 123 12.97 9.41 4.45
C SER A 123 12.54 7.95 4.59
N LEU A 124 11.31 7.68 4.18
CA LEU A 124 10.73 6.34 4.07
C LEU A 124 10.00 6.27 2.73
N SER A 125 10.42 5.36 1.87
CA SER A 125 9.70 5.03 0.65
C SER A 125 9.22 3.59 0.70
N MET A 126 8.01 3.36 0.18
CA MET A 126 7.42 2.04 0.04
C MET A 126 6.76 1.93 -1.34
N ARG A 127 7.02 0.83 -2.01
CA ARG A 127 6.32 0.42 -3.22
C ARG A 127 5.67 -0.93 -2.97
N LEU A 128 4.40 -1.04 -3.28
CA LEU A 128 3.65 -2.29 -3.22
C LEU A 128 3.08 -2.60 -4.61
N LEU A 129 3.43 -3.78 -5.13
CA LEU A 129 2.96 -4.31 -6.39
C LEU A 129 2.27 -5.64 -6.12
N GLY A 130 0.97 -5.71 -6.36
CA GLY A 130 0.16 -6.91 -6.12
C GLY A 130 -0.31 -7.56 -7.42
N ILE A 131 -0.24 -8.89 -7.48
CA ILE A 131 -0.92 -9.72 -8.46
C ILE A 131 -1.78 -10.71 -7.72
N THR A 132 -3.08 -10.73 -8.00
CA THR A 132 -4.06 -11.50 -7.24
C THR A 132 -4.98 -12.26 -8.18
N HIS A 133 -5.14 -13.55 -7.93
CA HIS A 133 -6.18 -14.38 -8.53
C HIS A 133 -7.37 -14.44 -7.58
N GLU A 134 -8.57 -14.24 -8.13
CA GLU A 134 -9.84 -14.26 -7.41
C GLU A 134 -10.74 -15.32 -8.04
N TYR A 135 -11.30 -16.19 -7.21
CA TYR A 135 -12.26 -17.23 -7.62
C TYR A 135 -13.61 -16.94 -6.97
N SER A 136 -14.59 -16.56 -7.78
CA SER A 136 -15.95 -16.24 -7.34
C SER A 136 -16.74 -17.52 -7.11
N PHE A 137 -17.00 -17.85 -5.86
CA PHE A 137 -17.81 -19.01 -5.47
C PHE A 137 -19.30 -18.64 -5.27
N ILE A 138 -19.61 -17.35 -5.15
CA ILE A 138 -20.95 -16.78 -5.31
C ILE A 138 -20.87 -15.74 -6.42
N HIS A 139 -21.68 -15.91 -7.45
CA HIS A 139 -21.73 -15.00 -8.58
C HIS A 139 -23.14 -14.90 -9.13
N ASN A 140 -23.74 -13.72 -9.00
CA ASN A 140 -25.01 -13.36 -9.59
C ASN A 140 -25.10 -11.84 -9.81
N GLU A 141 -26.13 -11.34 -10.49
CA GLU A 141 -26.27 -9.93 -10.87
C GLU A 141 -26.21 -8.93 -9.69
N LYS A 142 -26.49 -9.36 -8.45
CA LYS A 142 -26.54 -8.50 -7.27
C LYS A 142 -25.38 -8.69 -6.30
N PHE A 143 -24.78 -9.86 -6.30
CA PHE A 143 -23.76 -10.19 -5.32
C PHE A 143 -22.72 -11.12 -5.90
N GLU A 144 -21.48 -10.74 -5.70
CA GLU A 144 -20.32 -11.57 -5.99
C GLU A 144 -19.48 -11.70 -4.73
N LEU A 145 -19.02 -12.92 -4.43
CA LEU A 145 -18.09 -13.20 -3.34
C LEU A 145 -17.02 -14.17 -3.84
N ALA A 146 -15.77 -13.75 -3.72
CA ALA A 146 -14.62 -14.50 -4.19
C ALA A 146 -13.63 -14.79 -3.07
N VAL A 147 -12.99 -15.93 -3.12
CA VAL A 147 -11.72 -16.18 -2.42
C VAL A 147 -10.59 -15.61 -3.25
N VAL A 148 -9.60 -15.08 -2.56
CA VAL A 148 -8.51 -14.31 -3.16
C VAL A 148 -7.18 -14.93 -2.74
N ALA A 149 -6.30 -15.19 -3.70
CA ALA A 149 -4.92 -15.61 -3.46
C ALA A 149 -3.98 -14.75 -4.31
N GLY A 150 -2.98 -14.15 -3.69
CA GLY A 150 -2.09 -13.23 -4.37
C GLY A 150 -0.66 -13.25 -3.85
N ILE A 151 0.19 -12.57 -4.61
CA ILE A 151 1.56 -12.24 -4.21
C ILE A 151 1.69 -10.72 -4.31
N ASN A 152 2.16 -10.11 -3.23
CA ASN A 152 2.47 -8.70 -3.19
C ASN A 152 3.99 -8.56 -3.04
N ASP A 153 4.64 -7.90 -3.99
CA ASP A 153 6.04 -7.51 -3.91
C ASP A 153 6.11 -6.16 -3.19
N ALA A 154 6.71 -6.16 -2.01
CA ALA A 154 6.93 -4.96 -1.21
C ALA A 154 8.41 -4.59 -1.25
N ASP A 155 8.69 -3.32 -1.52
CA ASP A 155 10.02 -2.72 -1.52
C ASP A 155 9.99 -1.50 -0.60
N ILE A 156 10.70 -1.58 0.52
CA ILE A 156 10.69 -0.58 1.59
C ILE A 156 12.12 -0.09 1.78
N SER A 157 12.33 1.22 1.70
CA SER A 157 13.61 1.88 1.96
C SER A 157 13.45 2.92 3.05
N ALA A 158 14.23 2.81 4.13
CA ALA A 158 14.29 3.74 5.23
C ALA A 158 15.67 4.36 5.33
N GLN A 159 15.75 5.69 5.44
CA GLN A 159 17.01 6.42 5.57
C GLN A 159 16.93 7.40 6.75
N ALA A 160 18.02 7.48 7.51
CA ALA A 160 18.24 8.52 8.50
C ALA A 160 19.63 9.12 8.32
N ARG A 161 19.72 10.45 8.29
CA ARG A 161 20.96 11.19 8.05
C ARG A 161 21.11 12.33 9.04
N GLN A 162 22.32 12.44 9.62
CA GLN A 162 22.78 13.64 10.30
C GLN A 162 24.00 14.21 9.59
N SER A 163 23.97 15.50 9.26
CA SER A 163 25.08 16.16 8.55
C SER A 163 25.28 17.56 9.16
N THR A 164 26.14 17.62 10.17
CA THR A 164 26.55 18.85 10.84
C THR A 164 28.07 18.99 10.81
N PRO A 165 28.67 20.13 11.16
CA PRO A 165 30.14 20.28 11.16
C PRO A 165 30.88 19.21 11.97
N ASN A 166 30.24 18.63 12.99
CA ASN A 166 30.84 17.68 13.92
C ASN A 166 30.31 16.24 13.76
N VAL A 167 29.22 16.03 12.98
CA VAL A 167 28.55 14.73 12.86
C VAL A 167 28.17 14.49 11.42
N HIS A 168 28.69 13.39 10.83
CA HIS A 168 28.34 12.92 9.51
C HIS A 168 27.93 11.45 9.59
N VAL A 169 26.63 11.20 9.66
CA VAL A 169 26.03 9.86 9.72
C VAL A 169 25.00 9.73 8.59
N ASN A 170 25.05 8.65 7.86
CA ASN A 170 24.07 8.30 6.86
C ASN A 170 23.84 6.79 6.90
N GLN A 171 22.63 6.38 7.27
CA GLN A 171 22.24 4.97 7.27
C GLN A 171 21.02 4.78 6.39
N THR A 172 21.09 3.78 5.52
CA THR A 172 20.00 3.36 4.66
C THR A 172 19.75 1.87 4.84
N GLU A 173 18.49 1.50 5.08
CA GLU A 173 18.06 0.12 5.17
C GLU A 173 17.01 -0.16 4.10
N ASN A 174 17.17 -1.29 3.41
CA ASN A 174 16.25 -1.73 2.38
C ASN A 174 15.72 -3.12 2.72
N VAL A 175 14.42 -3.28 2.61
CA VAL A 175 13.75 -4.56 2.76
C VAL A 175 12.85 -4.76 1.55
N ALA A 176 13.08 -5.84 0.82
CA ALA A 176 12.26 -6.19 -0.33
C ALA A 176 11.93 -7.69 -0.29
N GLY A 177 10.75 -8.04 -0.77
CA GLY A 177 10.38 -9.43 -0.93
C GLY A 177 8.92 -9.65 -1.25
N PRO A 178 8.59 -10.85 -1.75
CA PRO A 178 7.24 -11.25 -2.03
C PRO A 178 6.51 -11.66 -0.74
N PHE A 179 5.31 -11.12 -0.56
CA PHE A 179 4.37 -11.50 0.51
C PHE A 179 3.16 -12.18 -0.11
N PRO A 180 2.97 -13.50 0.10
CA PRO A 180 1.74 -14.13 -0.28
C PRO A 180 0.58 -13.59 0.55
N THR A 181 -0.62 -13.51 -0.03
CA THR A 181 -1.83 -13.08 0.65
C THR A 181 -2.99 -13.99 0.30
N LEU A 182 -3.89 -14.19 1.26
CA LEU A 182 -5.16 -14.89 1.11
C LEU A 182 -6.27 -14.01 1.65
N GLY A 183 -7.47 -14.13 1.10
CA GLY A 183 -8.55 -13.29 1.57
C GLY A 183 -9.88 -13.50 0.85
N LEU A 184 -10.71 -12.47 0.97
CA LEU A 184 -12.03 -12.38 0.35
C LEU A 184 -12.15 -11.06 -0.40
N ASP A 185 -12.87 -11.09 -1.50
CA ASP A 185 -13.32 -9.93 -2.26
C ASP A 185 -14.82 -10.05 -2.51
N SER A 186 -15.55 -8.96 -2.39
CA SER A 186 -17.00 -8.95 -2.56
C SER A 186 -17.47 -7.70 -3.30
N THR A 187 -18.48 -7.87 -4.15
CA THR A 187 -19.23 -6.78 -4.79
C THR A 187 -20.71 -6.96 -4.46
N TYR A 188 -21.35 -5.92 -3.91
CA TYR A 188 -22.79 -5.89 -3.63
C TYR A 188 -23.47 -4.77 -4.39
N VAL A 189 -24.39 -5.12 -5.29
CA VAL A 189 -25.12 -4.20 -6.16
C VAL A 189 -26.43 -3.79 -5.47
N ILE A 190 -26.49 -2.56 -4.98
CA ILE A 190 -27.68 -2.00 -4.32
C ILE A 190 -28.70 -1.55 -5.37
N SER A 191 -28.22 -0.94 -6.45
CA SER A 191 -29.06 -0.48 -7.57
C SER A 191 -28.22 -0.43 -8.87
N LYS A 192 -28.85 -0.15 -10.01
CA LYS A 192 -28.14 0.05 -11.29
C LYS A 192 -27.04 1.11 -11.23
N ARG A 193 -27.12 2.06 -10.30
CA ARG A 193 -26.16 3.17 -10.16
C ARG A 193 -25.28 3.08 -8.92
N PHE A 194 -25.64 2.26 -7.94
CA PHE A 194 -24.94 2.24 -6.66
C PHE A 194 -24.54 0.84 -6.25
N TYR A 195 -23.30 0.64 -5.94
CA TYR A 195 -22.76 -0.64 -5.48
C TYR A 195 -21.60 -0.44 -4.48
N ILE A 196 -21.29 -1.48 -3.75
CA ILE A 196 -20.24 -1.50 -2.73
C ILE A 196 -19.28 -2.62 -3.08
N ASP A 197 -17.99 -2.32 -3.04
CA ASP A 197 -16.92 -3.29 -3.11
C ASP A 197 -16.24 -3.39 -1.75
N GLY A 198 -15.90 -4.61 -1.32
CA GLY A 198 -15.18 -4.86 -0.09
C GLY A 198 -14.10 -5.90 -0.33
N ARG A 199 -12.89 -5.66 0.21
CA ARG A 199 -11.74 -6.55 0.08
C ARG A 199 -11.02 -6.67 1.41
N ALA A 200 -10.67 -7.89 1.78
CA ALA A 200 -9.84 -8.15 2.94
C ALA A 200 -8.84 -9.26 2.60
N GLN A 201 -7.56 -8.95 2.70
CA GLN A 201 -6.47 -9.90 2.49
C GLN A 201 -5.55 -9.87 3.70
N TYR A 202 -5.07 -11.03 4.10
CA TYR A 202 -4.12 -11.16 5.19
C TYR A 202 -3.26 -12.40 5.00
N PHE A 203 -2.00 -12.28 5.36
CA PHE A 203 -1.13 -13.43 5.50
C PHE A 203 -0.06 -13.16 6.54
N LYS A 204 0.36 -14.23 7.20
CA LYS A 204 1.50 -14.21 8.12
C LYS A 204 2.36 -15.43 7.82
N VAL A 205 3.64 -15.21 7.66
CA VAL A 205 4.65 -16.24 7.41
C VAL A 205 5.78 -16.11 8.41
N SER A 206 6.30 -17.26 8.84
CA SER A 206 7.52 -17.31 9.63
C SER A 206 8.46 -18.31 8.94
N ILE A 207 9.64 -17.86 8.55
CA ILE A 207 10.66 -18.66 7.89
C ILE A 207 11.95 -18.43 8.67
N ASP A 208 12.49 -19.51 9.25
CA ASP A 208 13.68 -19.48 10.09
C ASP A 208 13.59 -18.46 11.24
N HIS A 209 14.29 -17.34 11.12
CA HIS A 209 14.38 -16.27 12.11
C HIS A 209 13.52 -15.06 11.76
N ASP A 210 12.87 -15.06 10.58
CA ASP A 210 12.08 -13.95 10.08
C ASP A 210 10.59 -14.23 10.19
N THR A 211 9.82 -13.25 10.64
CA THR A 211 8.36 -13.27 10.61
C THR A 211 7.86 -12.05 9.88
N GLY A 212 7.07 -12.27 8.84
CA GLY A 212 6.39 -11.22 8.09
C GLY A 212 4.88 -11.38 8.14
N SER A 213 4.16 -10.28 8.21
CA SER A 213 2.72 -10.25 7.98
C SER A 213 2.32 -9.04 7.16
N LEU A 214 1.33 -9.23 6.29
CA LEU A 214 0.72 -8.17 5.48
C LEU A 214 -0.79 -8.31 5.55
N GLY A 215 -1.47 -7.21 5.87
CA GLY A 215 -2.93 -7.08 5.80
C GLY A 215 -3.30 -5.92 4.90
N ILE A 216 -4.27 -6.12 3.99
CA ILE A 216 -4.80 -5.12 3.07
C ILE A 216 -6.33 -5.17 3.18
N TYR A 217 -6.94 -4.03 3.49
CA TYR A 217 -8.38 -3.91 3.68
C TYR A 217 -8.89 -2.70 2.89
N GLU A 218 -9.96 -2.89 2.14
CA GLU A 218 -10.59 -1.88 1.30
C GLU A 218 -12.11 -1.98 1.42
N LEU A 219 -12.77 -0.84 1.49
CA LEU A 219 -14.24 -0.75 1.45
C LEU A 219 -14.62 0.49 0.66
N ASP A 220 -15.30 0.29 -0.46
CA ASP A 220 -15.59 1.32 -1.44
C ASP A 220 -17.08 1.39 -1.73
N ALA A 221 -17.62 2.60 -1.75
CA ALA A 221 -18.95 2.92 -2.26
C ALA A 221 -18.80 3.57 -3.64
N LEU A 222 -19.44 2.99 -4.65
CA LEU A 222 -19.31 3.43 -6.02
C LEU A 222 -20.63 3.93 -6.58
N TYR A 223 -20.57 5.08 -7.23
CA TYR A 223 -21.68 5.66 -7.97
C TYR A 223 -21.38 5.68 -9.47
N ARG A 224 -22.21 4.99 -10.25
CA ARG A 224 -22.10 4.90 -11.70
C ARG A 224 -22.66 6.15 -12.36
N LEU A 225 -21.77 6.93 -12.96
CA LEU A 225 -22.10 8.16 -13.71
C LEU A 225 -22.59 7.86 -15.12
N ARG A 226 -21.96 6.87 -15.77
CA ARG A 226 -22.25 6.37 -17.11
C ARG A 226 -22.19 4.84 -17.10
N PRO A 227 -22.68 4.15 -18.12
CA PRO A 227 -22.65 2.67 -18.17
C PRO A 227 -21.30 2.07 -17.80
N ASN A 228 -20.22 2.69 -18.23
CA ASN A 228 -18.84 2.22 -18.05
C ASN A 228 -17.96 3.09 -17.14
N VAL A 229 -18.51 4.15 -16.51
CA VAL A 229 -17.73 5.07 -15.65
C VAL A 229 -18.37 5.20 -14.30
N SER A 230 -17.64 4.89 -13.25
CA SER A 230 -18.03 5.06 -11.86
C SER A 230 -17.08 5.99 -11.11
N PHE A 231 -17.64 6.76 -10.18
CA PHE A 231 -16.90 7.49 -9.17
C PHE A 231 -17.01 6.75 -7.85
N ALA A 232 -15.92 6.68 -7.11
CA ALA A 232 -15.84 5.96 -5.86
C ALA A 232 -15.35 6.84 -4.71
N LEU A 233 -15.91 6.57 -3.53
CA LEU A 233 -15.43 7.01 -2.23
C LEU A 233 -15.20 5.77 -1.38
N GLY A 234 -14.01 5.62 -0.85
CA GLY A 234 -13.64 4.45 -0.08
C GLY A 234 -12.75 4.75 1.11
N TYR A 235 -12.38 3.67 1.77
CA TYR A 235 -11.43 3.66 2.86
C TYR A 235 -10.50 2.46 2.70
N THR A 236 -9.20 2.73 2.74
CA THR A 236 -8.16 1.70 2.64
C THR A 236 -7.34 1.65 3.92
N ALA A 237 -6.86 0.45 4.27
CA ALA A 237 -5.92 0.25 5.36
C ALA A 237 -4.91 -0.84 4.97
N VAL A 238 -3.63 -0.56 5.17
CA VAL A 238 -2.53 -1.50 4.96
C VAL A 238 -1.72 -1.59 6.23
N LYS A 239 -1.50 -2.81 6.70
CA LYS A 239 -0.65 -3.09 7.87
C LYS A 239 0.43 -4.10 7.49
N ALA A 240 1.70 -3.72 7.67
CA ALA A 240 2.85 -4.58 7.44
C ALA A 240 3.69 -4.70 8.72
N ILE A 241 4.02 -5.92 9.12
CA ILE A 241 4.92 -6.18 10.24
C ILE A 241 6.03 -7.09 9.75
N LEU A 242 7.27 -6.68 10.00
CA LEU A 242 8.47 -7.47 9.75
C LEU A 242 9.26 -7.58 11.06
N ASP A 243 9.58 -8.79 11.47
CA ASP A 243 10.37 -9.08 12.67
C ASP A 243 11.49 -10.05 12.26
N SER A 244 12.72 -9.57 12.27
CA SER A 244 13.90 -10.40 12.01
C SER A 244 14.67 -10.62 13.31
N ARG A 245 15.06 -11.87 13.55
CA ARG A 245 15.91 -12.30 14.68
C ARG A 245 17.22 -12.92 14.21
N LYS A 246 17.59 -12.66 12.97
CA LYS A 246 18.88 -13.12 12.45
C LYS A 246 20.02 -12.48 13.22
N PRO A 247 21.04 -13.27 13.61
CA PRO A 247 22.27 -12.69 14.19
C PRO A 247 22.88 -11.67 13.23
N GLY A 248 23.11 -10.44 13.72
CA GLY A 248 23.68 -9.35 12.93
C GLY A 248 22.69 -8.57 12.05
N GLU A 249 21.45 -9.03 11.91
CA GLU A 249 20.41 -8.39 11.10
C GLU A 249 19.07 -8.31 11.82
N SER A 250 19.07 -8.41 13.15
CA SER A 250 17.83 -8.36 13.91
C SER A 250 17.21 -6.97 13.90
N GLY A 251 15.88 -6.94 14.00
CA GLY A 251 15.12 -5.70 14.00
C GLY A 251 13.64 -5.93 13.83
N ARG A 252 12.86 -4.86 14.02
CA ARG A 252 11.41 -4.86 13.84
C ARG A 252 10.98 -3.62 13.08
N PHE A 253 10.10 -3.81 12.13
CA PHE A 253 9.38 -2.78 11.42
C PHE A 253 7.89 -3.06 11.54
N ASP A 254 7.12 -2.10 12.07
CA ASP A 254 5.67 -2.16 12.19
C ASP A 254 5.11 -0.91 11.52
N PHE A 255 4.37 -1.11 10.44
CA PHE A 255 3.82 -0.06 9.61
C PHE A 255 2.31 -0.20 9.51
N ASP A 256 1.59 0.86 9.85
CA ASP A 256 0.14 0.99 9.73
C ASP A 256 -0.17 2.24 8.95
N THR A 257 -0.87 2.11 7.82
CA THR A 257 -1.35 3.22 7.01
C THR A 257 -2.81 3.02 6.68
N LYS A 258 -3.61 4.08 6.81
CA LYS A 258 -5.04 4.03 6.55
C LYS A 258 -5.61 5.40 6.23
N GLY A 259 -6.66 5.43 5.46
CA GLY A 259 -7.34 6.68 5.17
C GLY A 259 -8.40 6.58 4.09
N PRO A 260 -9.14 7.68 3.90
CA PRO A 260 -10.11 7.78 2.83
C PRO A 260 -9.44 7.82 1.46
N GLU A 261 -10.14 7.28 0.47
CA GLU A 261 -9.74 7.33 -0.93
C GLU A 261 -10.87 7.78 -1.82
N ILE A 262 -10.52 8.41 -2.93
CA ILE A 262 -11.43 8.75 -4.03
C ILE A 262 -10.80 8.27 -5.34
N PHE A 263 -11.60 7.66 -6.19
CA PHE A 263 -11.10 7.20 -7.48
C PHE A 263 -12.18 7.20 -8.57
N VAL A 264 -11.73 7.17 -9.81
CA VAL A 264 -12.56 6.90 -10.98
C VAL A 264 -12.27 5.49 -11.46
N ARG A 265 -13.33 4.75 -11.74
CA ARG A 265 -13.28 3.42 -12.34
C ARG A 265 -13.90 3.45 -13.72
N VAL A 266 -13.20 2.88 -14.70
CA VAL A 266 -13.72 2.57 -16.01
C VAL A 266 -13.82 1.06 -16.13
N ALA A 267 -14.98 0.56 -16.58
CA ALA A 267 -15.26 -0.86 -16.64
C ALA A 267 -15.99 -1.23 -17.97
N PHE A 268 -15.75 -2.45 -18.43
CA PHE A 268 -16.27 -2.99 -19.69
C PHE A 268 -16.68 -4.44 -19.53
#